data_04add6a8354dfeffe911748d7a1c0933
#
_entry.id   04add6a8354dfeffe911748d7a1c0933
#
_cell.length_a   1.000
_cell.length_b   1.000
_cell.length_c   1.000
_cell.angle_alpha   90.00
_cell.angle_beta   90.00
_cell.angle_gamma   90.00
#
_symmetry.space_group_name_H-M   'P 1'
#
loop_
_entity.id
_entity.type
_entity.pdbx_description
1 polymer ?
#
loop_
_entity_poly.entity_id
_entity_poly.type
_entity_poly.pdbx_seq_one_letter_code
_entity_poly.pdbx_strand_id
1 'polypeptide(L)'
;MKPARSVVSSASAQASSSAQPPLGSSVDRRRWMQWTGATLGLAASSHGIASSAKAAENIDPNRPLNLAVIGIANRGASNVAGVQSQNLTALCDVDENYLKDAGKRFPKAKLYRDYREMLREENDLDGVVISTPDHHHAPATIRAIEKELHVYCEKPLTHTVAEARAIRMAAKEAGVVTQMGTQIHAGANYRRVVEM
;
A
#
# COMPACT_ATOMS: atom_id res chain seq x y z
N MET A 1 45.70 -54.78 -24.87
CA MET A 1 45.07 -54.06 -26.00
C MET A 1 44.62 -52.69 -25.50
N LYS A 2 45.34 -51.66 -25.93
CA LYS A 2 44.93 -50.26 -25.71
C LYS A 2 44.11 -49.77 -26.91
N PRO A 3 43.12 -48.96 -26.74
CA PRO A 3 42.67 -48.06 -27.79
C PRO A 3 42.94 -46.60 -27.48
N ALA A 4 43.07 -45.92 -28.54
CA ALA A 4 43.45 -44.61 -28.94
C ALA A 4 42.95 -43.42 -28.16
N ARG A 5 43.83 -42.42 -28.08
CA ARG A 5 43.56 -41.01 -27.72
C ARG A 5 42.77 -40.30 -28.82
N SER A 6 41.76 -39.58 -28.49
CA SER A 6 41.24 -38.50 -29.34
C SER A 6 41.55 -37.14 -28.69
N VAL A 7 42.22 -36.33 -29.45
CA VAL A 7 42.61 -34.95 -29.20
C VAL A 7 41.37 -34.09 -29.41
N VAL A 8 40.95 -33.31 -28.39
CA VAL A 8 39.95 -32.25 -28.57
C VAL A 8 40.62 -30.90 -28.29
N SER A 9 40.59 -30.10 -29.32
CA SER A 9 41.13 -28.76 -29.44
C SER A 9 40.54 -27.78 -28.39
N SER A 10 41.44 -27.08 -27.71
CA SER A 10 41.12 -25.96 -26.82
C SER A 10 40.82 -24.72 -27.64
N ALA A 11 39.57 -24.27 -27.61
CA ALA A 11 39.20 -22.93 -28.06
C ALA A 11 39.18 -21.99 -26.85
N SER A 12 40.14 -21.07 -26.83
CA SER A 12 40.24 -19.98 -25.85
C SER A 12 39.16 -18.94 -26.11
N ALA A 13 38.16 -18.85 -25.22
CA ALA A 13 37.24 -17.73 -25.19
C ALA A 13 37.84 -16.60 -24.35
N GLN A 14 38.16 -15.49 -25.00
CA GLN A 14 38.59 -14.26 -24.38
C GLN A 14 37.38 -13.64 -23.58
N ALA A 15 37.56 -13.53 -22.31
CA ALA A 15 36.64 -12.77 -21.44
C ALA A 15 36.85 -11.25 -21.65
N SER A 16 35.87 -10.60 -22.20
CA SER A 16 35.82 -9.15 -22.28
C SER A 16 35.57 -8.57 -20.88
N SER A 17 36.58 -7.89 -20.37
CA SER A 17 36.52 -7.07 -19.13
C SER A 17 35.54 -5.93 -19.29
N SER A 18 34.39 -6.03 -18.64
CA SER A 18 33.49 -4.87 -18.44
C SER A 18 34.03 -4.03 -17.28
N ALA A 19 34.66 -2.93 -17.60
CA ALA A 19 35.10 -1.93 -16.66
C ALA A 19 33.91 -1.29 -15.96
N GLN A 20 33.84 -1.39 -14.64
CA GLN A 20 32.94 -0.63 -13.81
C GLN A 20 33.32 0.87 -13.81
N PRO A 21 32.36 1.80 -13.90
CA PRO A 21 32.69 3.21 -13.80
C PRO A 21 33.07 3.58 -12.35
N PRO A 22 33.99 4.54 -12.15
CA PRO A 22 34.44 4.92 -10.83
C PRO A 22 33.34 5.60 -10.02
N LEU A 23 33.17 5.16 -8.77
CA LEU A 23 32.38 5.83 -7.73
C LEU A 23 33.08 7.14 -7.35
N GLY A 24 32.43 8.27 -7.64
CA GLY A 24 32.85 9.55 -7.13
C GLY A 24 33.01 10.65 -8.18
N SER A 25 31.91 11.18 -8.68
CA SER A 25 31.88 12.57 -9.15
C SER A 25 30.56 13.20 -8.73
N SER A 26 30.67 14.22 -7.88
CA SER A 26 29.56 15.09 -7.51
C SER A 26 28.94 15.67 -8.80
N VAL A 27 27.68 15.33 -9.05
CA VAL A 27 26.93 15.89 -10.16
C VAL A 27 26.73 17.38 -9.87
N ASP A 28 27.43 18.21 -10.62
CA ASP A 28 27.37 19.66 -10.52
C ASP A 28 25.94 20.15 -10.84
N ARG A 29 25.27 20.71 -9.85
CA ARG A 29 23.90 21.27 -9.96
C ARG A 29 23.77 22.30 -11.08
N ARG A 30 24.85 22.96 -11.49
CA ARG A 30 24.84 23.93 -12.58
C ARG A 30 24.72 23.28 -13.97
N ARG A 31 25.19 22.07 -14.14
CA ARG A 31 25.09 21.34 -15.42
C ARG A 31 23.68 20.80 -15.67
N TRP A 32 22.90 20.56 -14.61
CA TRP A 32 21.51 20.11 -14.73
C TRP A 32 20.57 21.21 -15.24
N MET A 33 20.86 22.48 -14.92
CA MET A 33 20.05 23.63 -15.33
C MET A 33 20.31 24.12 -16.76
N GLN A 34 21.33 23.62 -17.45
CA GLN A 34 21.64 24.04 -18.81
C GLN A 34 21.03 23.18 -19.91
N TRP A 35 20.36 22.08 -19.57
CA TRP A 35 19.72 21.18 -20.54
C TRP A 35 18.21 21.42 -20.70
N THR A 36 17.63 22.41 -20.02
CA THR A 36 16.19 22.73 -20.13
C THR A 36 15.88 23.94 -21.03
N GLY A 37 16.83 24.37 -21.84
CA GLY A 37 16.69 25.58 -22.66
C GLY A 37 16.84 25.37 -24.15
N ALA A 38 16.16 24.43 -24.78
CA ALA A 38 15.91 24.46 -26.24
C ALA A 38 14.96 23.35 -26.69
N THR A 39 13.67 23.55 -26.63
CA THR A 39 12.74 22.96 -27.61
C THR A 39 11.58 23.89 -27.83
N LEU A 40 11.53 24.40 -29.04
CA LEU A 40 10.46 25.16 -29.65
C LEU A 40 9.12 24.42 -29.64
N GLY A 41 8.07 25.23 -29.63
CA GLY A 41 6.66 24.92 -29.67
C GLY A 41 6.23 23.74 -30.51
N LEU A 42 5.52 22.84 -29.85
CA LEU A 42 4.44 22.06 -30.43
C LEU A 42 3.26 22.20 -29.48
N ALA A 43 2.11 22.58 -30.08
CA ALA A 43 0.85 22.72 -29.39
C ALA A 43 0.54 21.41 -28.61
N ALA A 44 0.82 21.41 -27.33
CA ALA A 44 0.37 20.37 -26.44
C ALA A 44 -1.14 20.55 -26.25
N SER A 45 -1.90 19.70 -26.92
CA SER A 45 -3.24 19.38 -26.47
C SER A 45 -3.12 18.92 -25.02
N SER A 46 -3.46 19.79 -24.10
CA SER A 46 -3.56 19.52 -22.69
C SER A 46 -4.68 18.50 -22.46
N HIS A 47 -4.35 17.23 -22.61
CA HIS A 47 -5.07 16.22 -21.88
C HIS A 47 -4.62 16.43 -20.43
N GLY A 48 -5.37 17.27 -19.73
CA GLY A 48 -5.25 17.41 -18.30
C GLY A 48 -5.37 16.02 -17.70
N ILE A 49 -4.26 15.50 -17.21
CA ILE A 49 -4.30 14.51 -16.14
C ILE A 49 -4.88 15.31 -14.99
N ALA A 50 -6.22 15.32 -14.92
CA ALA A 50 -6.91 15.70 -13.71
C ALA A 50 -6.49 14.63 -12.69
N SER A 51 -5.41 14.90 -11.98
CA SER A 51 -5.15 14.25 -10.70
C SER A 51 -6.41 14.50 -9.88
N SER A 52 -7.27 13.51 -9.81
CA SER A 52 -8.45 13.58 -8.95
C SER A 52 -7.95 13.53 -7.50
N ALA A 53 -7.57 14.67 -6.99
CA ALA A 53 -7.38 14.90 -5.57
C ALA A 53 -8.75 14.80 -4.87
N LYS A 54 -9.39 13.64 -4.94
CA LYS A 54 -10.64 13.36 -4.24
C LYS A 54 -10.44 13.30 -2.72
N ALA A 55 -9.20 13.13 -2.28
CA ALA A 55 -8.83 12.98 -0.88
C ALA A 55 -8.92 14.27 -0.04
N ALA A 56 -9.17 15.45 -0.63
CA ALA A 56 -9.20 16.73 0.09
C ALA A 56 -10.50 17.53 -0.09
N GLU A 57 -11.47 17.05 -0.85
CA GLU A 57 -12.76 17.74 -0.97
C GLU A 57 -13.61 17.49 0.26
N ASN A 58 -13.62 18.51 1.15
CA ASN A 58 -14.65 18.80 2.15
C ASN A 58 -15.52 17.61 2.61
N ILE A 59 -14.87 16.60 3.19
CA ILE A 59 -15.63 15.61 3.96
C ILE A 59 -16.21 16.39 5.13
N ASP A 60 -17.53 16.49 5.22
CA ASP A 60 -18.20 17.03 6.40
C ASP A 60 -17.69 16.26 7.63
N PRO A 61 -17.00 16.90 8.57
CA PRO A 61 -16.40 16.21 9.72
C PRO A 61 -17.46 15.52 10.59
N ASN A 62 -18.74 15.85 10.42
CA ASN A 62 -19.84 15.25 11.13
C ASN A 62 -20.53 14.10 10.37
N ARG A 63 -20.14 13.85 9.12
CA ARG A 63 -20.68 12.75 8.33
C ARG A 63 -20.05 11.42 8.77
N PRO A 64 -20.84 10.34 8.97
CA PRO A 64 -20.28 9.02 9.15
C PRO A 64 -19.45 8.63 7.90
N LEU A 65 -18.25 8.06 8.14
CA LEU A 65 -17.37 7.60 7.06
C LEU A 65 -17.87 6.28 6.49
N ASN A 66 -17.80 6.13 5.19
CA ASN A 66 -18.03 4.87 4.49
C ASN A 66 -16.76 4.02 4.59
N LEU A 67 -16.79 3.00 5.42
CA LEU A 67 -15.62 2.17 5.71
C LEU A 67 -15.81 0.73 5.22
N ALA A 68 -14.72 0.16 4.69
CA ALA A 68 -14.57 -1.26 4.51
C ALA A 68 -13.61 -1.84 5.56
N VAL A 69 -13.82 -3.10 5.95
CA VAL A 69 -12.93 -3.83 6.86
C VAL A 69 -12.46 -5.13 6.21
N ILE A 70 -11.14 -5.33 6.17
CA ILE A 70 -10.47 -6.52 5.64
C ILE A 70 -9.88 -7.31 6.81
N GLY A 71 -10.36 -8.54 7.02
CA GLY A 71 -10.07 -9.34 8.22
C GLY A 71 -10.97 -8.92 9.37
N ILE A 72 -12.07 -9.65 9.59
CA ILE A 72 -13.13 -9.26 10.54
C ILE A 72 -13.17 -10.10 11.80
N ALA A 73 -12.30 -11.10 11.89
CA ALA A 73 -12.21 -12.03 13.02
C ALA A 73 -11.08 -11.67 13.98
N ASN A 74 -11.06 -12.26 15.15
CA ASN A 74 -10.03 -12.09 16.16
C ASN A 74 -9.72 -10.60 16.43
N ARG A 75 -8.52 -10.13 16.06
CA ARG A 75 -8.18 -8.71 16.19
C ARG A 75 -9.07 -7.81 15.36
N GLY A 76 -9.44 -8.26 14.16
CA GLY A 76 -10.36 -7.55 13.29
C GLY A 76 -11.73 -7.33 13.93
N ALA A 77 -12.23 -8.27 14.73
CA ALA A 77 -13.51 -8.09 15.44
C ALA A 77 -13.47 -6.89 16.42
N SER A 78 -12.34 -6.66 17.08
CA SER A 78 -12.16 -5.48 17.94
C SER A 78 -12.14 -4.19 17.12
N ASN A 79 -11.53 -4.22 15.94
CA ASN A 79 -11.49 -3.06 15.05
C ASN A 79 -12.87 -2.76 14.45
N VAL A 80 -13.62 -3.80 14.02
CA VAL A 80 -15.02 -3.65 13.61
C VAL A 80 -15.86 -3.01 14.71
N ALA A 81 -15.70 -3.47 15.97
CA ALA A 81 -16.39 -2.87 17.11
C ALA A 81 -15.97 -1.41 17.33
N GLY A 82 -14.70 -1.08 17.12
CA GLY A 82 -14.17 0.28 17.24
C GLY A 82 -14.74 1.28 16.23
N VAL A 83 -15.09 0.80 15.03
CA VAL A 83 -15.61 1.64 13.94
C VAL A 83 -17.09 1.44 13.64
N GLN A 84 -17.82 0.68 14.45
CA GLN A 84 -19.24 0.36 14.24
C GLN A 84 -20.19 1.56 14.25
N SER A 85 -19.74 2.71 14.79
CA SER A 85 -20.48 3.97 14.74
C SER A 85 -20.41 4.63 13.35
N GLN A 86 -19.51 4.18 12.50
CA GLN A 86 -19.39 4.64 11.12
C GLN A 86 -20.27 3.79 10.19
N ASN A 87 -20.37 4.18 8.95
CA ASN A 87 -21.09 3.40 7.94
C ASN A 87 -20.20 2.25 7.43
N LEU A 88 -20.42 1.05 7.96
CA LEU A 88 -19.74 -0.16 7.46
C LEU A 88 -20.37 -0.60 6.14
N THR A 89 -19.76 -0.20 5.04
CA THR A 89 -20.22 -0.45 3.67
C THR A 89 -19.90 -1.87 3.22
N ALA A 90 -18.69 -2.36 3.54
CA ALA A 90 -18.24 -3.67 3.12
C ALA A 90 -17.38 -4.36 4.18
N LEU A 91 -17.52 -5.67 4.28
CA LEU A 91 -16.77 -6.54 5.17
C LEU A 91 -16.15 -7.68 4.36
N CYS A 92 -14.86 -7.92 4.56
CA CYS A 92 -14.13 -8.93 3.81
C CYS A 92 -13.38 -9.88 4.75
N ASP A 93 -13.57 -11.19 4.55
CA ASP A 93 -12.80 -12.25 5.20
C ASP A 93 -12.77 -13.48 4.30
N VAL A 94 -11.71 -14.29 4.40
CA VAL A 94 -11.62 -15.56 3.67
C VAL A 94 -12.50 -16.64 4.26
N ASP A 95 -12.85 -16.54 5.55
CA ASP A 95 -13.72 -17.50 6.25
C ASP A 95 -15.18 -17.09 6.14
N GLU A 96 -15.95 -17.95 5.46
CA GLU A 96 -17.40 -17.76 5.27
C GLU A 96 -18.21 -17.76 6.57
N ASN A 97 -17.74 -18.43 7.62
CA ASN A 97 -18.46 -18.47 8.89
C ASN A 97 -18.40 -17.11 9.56
N TYR A 98 -17.23 -16.48 9.56
CA TYR A 98 -17.08 -15.10 10.06
C TYR A 98 -17.93 -14.11 9.26
N LEU A 99 -17.96 -14.27 7.93
CA LEU A 99 -18.80 -13.43 7.07
C LEU A 99 -20.30 -13.62 7.34
N LYS A 100 -20.76 -14.86 7.51
CA LYS A 100 -22.16 -15.15 7.85
C LYS A 100 -22.58 -14.51 9.17
N ASP A 101 -21.71 -14.58 10.19
CA ASP A 101 -22.02 -13.98 11.49
C ASP A 101 -21.92 -12.44 11.45
N ALA A 102 -20.98 -11.89 10.70
CA ALA A 102 -20.90 -10.47 10.47
C ALA A 102 -22.13 -9.92 9.71
N GLY A 103 -22.62 -10.63 8.70
CA GLY A 103 -23.83 -10.27 7.95
C GLY A 103 -25.09 -10.20 8.81
N LYS A 104 -25.19 -11.05 9.84
CA LYS A 104 -26.29 -10.95 10.83
C LYS A 104 -26.22 -9.66 11.67
N ARG A 105 -25.00 -9.25 12.02
CA ARG A 105 -24.74 -8.05 12.86
C ARG A 105 -24.80 -6.77 12.04
N PHE A 106 -24.37 -6.79 10.80
CA PHE A 106 -24.25 -5.65 9.89
C PHE A 106 -25.00 -5.93 8.58
N PRO A 107 -26.33 -6.02 8.59
CA PRO A 107 -27.13 -6.45 7.43
C PRO A 107 -27.07 -5.50 6.23
N LYS A 108 -26.56 -4.27 6.43
CA LYS A 108 -26.37 -3.29 5.35
C LYS A 108 -25.01 -3.42 4.67
N ALA A 109 -24.04 -4.09 5.30
CA ALA A 109 -22.70 -4.25 4.75
C ALA A 109 -22.69 -5.35 3.70
N LYS A 110 -22.04 -5.10 2.57
CA LYS A 110 -21.77 -6.14 1.58
C LYS A 110 -20.64 -7.04 2.06
N LEU A 111 -20.72 -8.32 1.73
CA LEU A 111 -19.79 -9.34 2.20
C LEU A 111 -18.93 -9.84 1.05
N TYR A 112 -17.62 -9.85 1.25
CA TYR A 112 -16.64 -10.26 0.23
C TYR A 112 -15.68 -11.30 0.78
N ARG A 113 -15.29 -12.26 -0.05
CA ARG A 113 -14.22 -13.22 0.27
C ARG A 113 -12.85 -12.76 -0.23
N ASP A 114 -12.84 -11.87 -1.20
CA ASP A 114 -11.63 -11.30 -1.78
C ASP A 114 -11.68 -9.76 -1.71
N TYR A 115 -10.73 -9.17 -0.96
CA TYR A 115 -10.67 -7.71 -0.80
C TYR A 115 -10.35 -6.99 -2.12
N ARG A 116 -9.73 -7.67 -3.10
CA ARG A 116 -9.46 -7.08 -4.42
C ARG A 116 -10.75 -6.89 -5.21
N GLU A 117 -11.67 -7.82 -5.08
CA GLU A 117 -13.02 -7.72 -5.63
C GLU A 117 -13.79 -6.60 -4.92
N MET A 118 -13.79 -6.59 -3.59
CA MET A 118 -14.38 -5.53 -2.77
C MET A 118 -13.88 -4.15 -3.20
N LEU A 119 -12.57 -3.94 -3.27
CA LEU A 119 -11.99 -2.65 -3.68
C LEU A 119 -12.30 -2.27 -5.13
N ARG A 120 -12.56 -3.23 -6.01
CA ARG A 120 -12.96 -2.96 -7.39
C ARG A 120 -14.43 -2.51 -7.49
N GLU A 121 -15.30 -3.09 -6.67
CA GLU A 121 -16.74 -2.89 -6.76
C GLU A 121 -17.24 -1.73 -5.89
N GLU A 122 -16.61 -1.49 -4.75
CA GLU A 122 -17.01 -0.41 -3.85
C GLU A 122 -16.32 0.89 -4.22
N ASN A 123 -17.09 1.82 -4.82
CA ASN A 123 -16.56 3.09 -5.33
C ASN A 123 -16.80 4.28 -4.39
N ASP A 124 -17.55 4.08 -3.29
CA ASP A 124 -17.95 5.16 -2.37
C ASP A 124 -17.38 4.92 -0.96
N LEU A 125 -16.13 4.45 -0.91
CA LEU A 125 -15.39 4.27 0.34
C LEU A 125 -14.57 5.53 0.66
N ASP A 126 -14.53 5.89 1.92
CA ASP A 126 -13.61 6.91 2.46
C ASP A 126 -12.32 6.26 2.98
N GLY A 127 -12.42 5.06 3.53
CA GLY A 127 -11.26 4.39 4.09
C GLY A 127 -11.43 2.90 4.31
N VAL A 128 -10.31 2.26 4.61
CA VAL A 128 -10.22 0.81 4.83
C VAL A 128 -9.50 0.51 6.14
N VAL A 129 -10.08 -0.41 6.92
CA VAL A 129 -9.45 -0.98 8.10
C VAL A 129 -8.91 -2.36 7.76
N ILE A 130 -7.60 -2.59 7.94
CA ILE A 130 -6.90 -3.81 7.57
C ILE A 130 -6.43 -4.52 8.83
N SER A 131 -6.91 -5.76 9.03
CA SER A 131 -6.63 -6.60 10.20
C SER A 131 -6.36 -8.06 9.78
N THR A 132 -5.76 -8.23 8.62
CA THR A 132 -5.32 -9.51 8.06
C THR A 132 -4.11 -10.06 8.80
N PRO A 133 -3.62 -11.28 8.50
CA PRO A 133 -2.30 -11.72 8.96
C PRO A 133 -1.17 -10.81 8.46
N ASP A 134 -0.09 -10.72 9.24
CA ASP A 134 1.01 -9.76 9.08
C ASP A 134 1.57 -9.67 7.66
N HIS A 135 1.76 -10.81 7.00
CA HIS A 135 2.31 -10.89 5.63
C HIS A 135 1.37 -10.31 4.56
N HIS A 136 0.11 -10.05 4.91
CA HIS A 136 -0.90 -9.55 3.97
C HIS A 136 -1.23 -8.07 4.18
N HIS A 137 -0.65 -7.42 5.20
CA HIS A 137 -0.86 -6.01 5.50
C HIS A 137 -0.42 -5.11 4.33
N ALA A 138 0.81 -5.29 3.85
CA ALA A 138 1.36 -4.44 2.80
C ALA A 138 0.59 -4.55 1.46
N PRO A 139 0.30 -5.76 0.92
CA PRO A 139 -0.48 -5.89 -0.32
C PRO A 139 -1.86 -5.24 -0.23
N ALA A 140 -2.57 -5.43 0.87
CA ALA A 140 -3.90 -4.85 1.05
C ALA A 140 -3.83 -3.31 1.19
N THR A 141 -2.84 -2.81 1.95
CA THR A 141 -2.62 -1.37 2.14
C THR A 141 -2.31 -0.66 0.82
N ILE A 142 -1.40 -1.21 0.01
CA ILE A 142 -1.05 -0.62 -1.29
C ILE A 142 -2.27 -0.56 -2.20
N ARG A 143 -3.07 -1.64 -2.26
CA ARG A 143 -4.29 -1.66 -3.08
C ARG A 143 -5.34 -0.64 -2.64
N ALA A 144 -5.47 -0.40 -1.34
CA ALA A 144 -6.35 0.63 -0.82
C ALA A 144 -5.84 2.05 -1.18
N ILE A 145 -4.52 2.28 -1.05
CA ILE A 145 -3.90 3.56 -1.41
C ILE A 145 -4.01 3.84 -2.92
N GLU A 146 -3.84 2.83 -3.79
CA GLU A 146 -4.07 2.94 -5.24
C GLU A 146 -5.49 3.37 -5.60
N LYS A 147 -6.44 3.18 -4.69
CA LYS A 147 -7.83 3.65 -4.77
C LYS A 147 -8.06 4.97 -4.04
N GLU A 148 -6.99 5.65 -3.64
CA GLU A 148 -7.03 6.93 -2.90
C GLU A 148 -7.83 6.84 -1.58
N LEU A 149 -7.88 5.65 -0.95
CA LEU A 149 -8.56 5.43 0.32
C LEU A 149 -7.65 5.70 1.51
N HIS A 150 -8.20 6.29 2.56
CA HIS A 150 -7.54 6.37 3.86
C HIS A 150 -7.39 4.98 4.47
N VAL A 151 -6.28 4.71 5.17
CA VAL A 151 -5.97 3.37 5.66
C VAL A 151 -5.63 3.36 7.14
N TYR A 152 -6.34 2.53 7.90
CA TYR A 152 -5.89 2.02 9.18
C TYR A 152 -5.42 0.57 9.00
N CYS A 153 -4.15 0.28 9.33
CA CYS A 153 -3.60 -1.06 9.22
C CYS A 153 -3.05 -1.52 10.57
N GLU A 154 -3.37 -2.74 11.00
CA GLU A 154 -2.83 -3.31 12.24
C GLU A 154 -1.30 -3.42 12.21
N LYS A 155 -0.72 -3.51 13.39
CA LYS A 155 0.71 -3.77 13.57
C LYS A 155 1.02 -5.26 13.30
N PRO A 156 2.18 -5.60 12.77
CA PRO A 156 3.18 -4.73 12.16
C PRO A 156 2.68 -4.22 10.80
N LEU A 157 3.00 -2.98 10.44
CA LEU A 157 2.53 -2.38 9.20
C LEU A 157 2.90 -3.20 7.96
N THR A 158 4.09 -3.79 7.98
CA THR A 158 4.65 -4.57 6.87
C THR A 158 5.52 -5.71 7.37
N HIS A 159 5.79 -6.64 6.49
CA HIS A 159 6.71 -7.75 6.74
C HIS A 159 8.18 -7.38 6.47
N THR A 160 8.42 -6.41 5.59
CA THR A 160 9.77 -5.95 5.21
C THR A 160 9.91 -4.43 5.23
N VAL A 161 11.15 -3.96 5.36
CA VAL A 161 11.48 -2.52 5.25
C VAL A 161 11.19 -1.98 3.84
N ALA A 162 11.37 -2.80 2.80
CA ALA A 162 11.06 -2.40 1.43
C ALA A 162 9.57 -2.09 1.25
N GLU A 163 8.69 -2.93 1.79
CA GLU A 163 7.25 -2.70 1.79
C GLU A 163 6.87 -1.42 2.56
N ALA A 164 7.48 -1.18 3.73
CA ALA A 164 7.24 0.03 4.50
C ALA A 164 7.60 1.31 3.72
N ARG A 165 8.72 1.27 2.98
CA ARG A 165 9.12 2.37 2.09
C ARG A 165 8.14 2.56 0.94
N ALA A 166 7.69 1.46 0.32
CA ALA A 166 6.70 1.51 -0.76
C ALA A 166 5.38 2.13 -0.29
N ILE A 167 4.84 1.68 0.85
CA ILE A 167 3.62 2.26 1.44
C ILE A 167 3.80 3.76 1.72
N ARG A 168 4.93 4.16 2.33
CA ARG A 168 5.19 5.57 2.62
C ARG A 168 5.20 6.43 1.36
N MET A 169 5.80 5.92 0.28
CA MET A 169 5.86 6.64 -0.99
C MET A 169 4.47 6.74 -1.63
N ALA A 170 3.75 5.62 -1.72
CA ALA A 170 2.42 5.57 -2.28
C ALA A 170 1.42 6.48 -1.51
N ALA A 171 1.44 6.44 -0.18
CA ALA A 171 0.57 7.27 0.65
C ALA A 171 0.86 8.78 0.47
N LYS A 172 2.14 9.14 0.33
CA LYS A 172 2.54 10.53 0.07
C LYS A 172 2.10 11.00 -1.31
N GLU A 173 2.23 10.15 -2.31
CA GLU A 173 1.83 10.45 -3.70
C GLU A 173 0.32 10.58 -3.84
N ALA A 174 -0.43 9.67 -3.25
CA ALA A 174 -1.89 9.69 -3.24
C ALA A 174 -2.49 10.74 -2.28
N GLY A 175 -1.71 11.33 -1.37
CA GLY A 175 -2.19 12.31 -0.40
C GLY A 175 -3.15 11.75 0.65
N VAL A 176 -3.15 10.42 0.87
CA VAL A 176 -4.06 9.77 1.82
C VAL A 176 -3.49 9.74 3.24
N VAL A 177 -4.39 9.69 4.22
CA VAL A 177 -4.03 9.51 5.63
C VAL A 177 -3.85 8.03 5.92
N THR A 178 -2.76 7.69 6.60
CA THR A 178 -2.49 6.32 7.03
C THR A 178 -2.20 6.28 8.53
N GLN A 179 -2.72 5.27 9.22
CA GLN A 179 -2.49 5.03 10.64
C GLN A 179 -2.15 3.56 10.90
N MET A 180 -1.04 3.31 11.60
CA MET A 180 -0.74 1.97 12.10
C MET A 180 -1.39 1.72 13.46
N GLY A 181 -1.95 0.53 13.67
CA GLY A 181 -2.67 0.12 14.85
C GLY A 181 -1.76 -0.25 16.04
N THR A 182 -1.13 0.73 16.66
CA THR A 182 -0.33 0.57 17.89
C THR A 182 -1.16 0.86 19.14
N GLN A 183 -2.07 -0.04 19.47
CA GLN A 183 -3.12 0.18 20.48
C GLN A 183 -2.60 0.56 21.86
N ILE A 184 -1.48 -0.03 22.29
CA ILE A 184 -0.89 0.22 23.61
C ILE A 184 -0.52 1.70 23.77
N HIS A 185 0.02 2.32 22.73
CA HIS A 185 0.41 3.73 22.75
C HIS A 185 -0.79 4.70 22.90
N ALA A 186 -1.99 4.28 22.52
CA ALA A 186 -3.20 5.05 22.70
C ALA A 186 -3.86 4.85 24.08
N GLY A 187 -3.40 3.88 24.87
CA GLY A 187 -3.98 3.52 26.14
C GLY A 187 -3.63 4.51 27.26
N ALA A 188 -4.56 4.71 28.19
CA ALA A 188 -4.36 5.59 29.35
C ALA A 188 -3.17 5.17 30.22
N ASN A 189 -2.92 3.87 30.34
CA ASN A 189 -1.78 3.35 31.11
C ASN A 189 -0.44 3.76 30.49
N TYR A 190 -0.30 3.70 29.16
CA TYR A 190 0.91 4.13 28.48
C TYR A 190 1.15 5.62 28.67
N ARG A 191 0.12 6.45 28.52
CA ARG A 191 0.22 7.90 28.75
C ARG A 191 0.71 8.20 30.16
N ARG A 192 0.13 7.54 31.17
CA ARG A 192 0.54 7.70 32.57
C ARG A 192 2.02 7.41 32.78
N VAL A 193 2.55 6.34 32.16
CA VAL A 193 3.98 5.97 32.29
C VAL A 193 4.90 6.98 31.63
N VAL A 194 4.49 7.58 30.51
CA VAL A 194 5.31 8.59 29.80
C VAL A 194 5.30 9.95 30.48
N GLU A 195 4.22 10.26 31.21
CA GLU A 195 4.04 11.54 31.93
C GLU A 195 4.68 11.55 33.34
N MET A 196 5.19 10.41 33.82
CA MET A 196 5.92 10.26 35.10
C MET A 196 7.41 10.51 34.93
#